data_4684d3cb1a96d51bf90b7b78d8697345
#
_entry.id   4684d3cb1a96d51bf90b7b78d8697345
#
_cell.length_a   1.000
_cell.length_b   1.000
_cell.length_c   1.000
_cell.angle_alpha   90.00
_cell.angle_beta   90.00
_cell.angle_gamma   90.00
#
_symmetry.space_group_name_H-M   'P 1'
#
loop_
_entity.id
_entity.type
_entity.pdbx_description
1 polymer ?
#
loop_
_entity_poly.entity_id
_entity_poly.type
_entity_poly.pdbx_seq_one_letter_code
_entity_poly.pdbx_strand_id
1 'polypeptide(L)'
;MMRGELWFADLGIPFGSEAGYRRPVIIIQNDLFNVSKIKTIEIVPLTTNLILGEAPGNVIISKKDSQLPKDSVAVVSQITAIDKTRFIEKIGKINKNIMKEIETGIKLVLNIE
;
A
#
# COMPACT_ATOMS: atom_id res chain seq x y z
N MET A 1 8.33 -10.76 3.86
CA MET A 1 7.66 -9.58 3.25
C MET A 1 7.57 -9.78 1.75
N MET A 2 6.41 -10.21 1.27
CA MET A 2 6.21 -10.59 -0.12
C MET A 2 5.15 -9.71 -0.78
N ARG A 3 5.20 -9.60 -2.10
CA ARG A 3 4.27 -8.79 -2.90
C ARG A 3 2.82 -9.22 -2.67
N GLY A 4 1.95 -8.24 -2.47
CA GLY A 4 0.53 -8.46 -2.20
C GLY A 4 0.20 -8.61 -0.72
N GLU A 5 1.19 -8.73 0.13
CA GLU A 5 0.94 -8.79 1.58
C GLU A 5 0.55 -7.43 2.13
N LEU A 6 -0.38 -7.47 3.09
CA LEU A 6 -0.81 -6.31 3.86
C LEU A 6 -0.09 -6.34 5.20
N TRP A 7 0.64 -5.28 5.50
CA TRP A 7 1.40 -5.14 6.73
C TRP A 7 1.04 -3.87 7.45
N PHE A 8 1.16 -3.89 8.77
CA PHE A 8 1.15 -2.69 9.59
C PHE A 8 2.56 -2.14 9.65
N ALA A 9 2.72 -0.84 9.33
CA ALA A 9 4.05 -0.22 9.27
C ALA A 9 4.03 1.16 9.91
N ASP A 10 5.19 1.59 10.41
CA ASP A 10 5.39 2.93 10.96
C ASP A 10 6.05 3.81 9.89
N LEU A 11 5.28 4.73 9.34
CA LEU A 11 5.75 5.64 8.29
C LEU A 11 6.40 6.91 8.86
N GLY A 12 6.44 7.05 10.19
CA GLY A 12 7.03 8.20 10.83
C GLY A 12 6.14 9.45 10.79
N ILE A 13 6.71 10.60 11.10
CA ILE A 13 5.98 11.88 11.10
C ILE A 13 5.84 12.35 9.65
N PRO A 14 4.60 12.62 9.18
CA PRO A 14 4.41 13.05 7.80
C PRO A 14 4.87 14.48 7.58
N PHE A 15 5.39 14.75 6.38
CA PHE A 15 5.64 16.11 5.92
C PHE A 15 4.47 16.53 5.03
N GLY A 16 3.76 17.59 5.42
CA GLY A 16 2.61 18.06 4.65
C GLY A 16 1.53 17.00 4.48
N SER A 17 1.18 16.70 3.26
CA SER A 17 0.11 15.76 2.89
C SER A 17 0.60 14.32 2.70
N GLU A 18 1.87 14.03 3.00
CA GLU A 18 2.38 12.67 2.92
C GLU A 18 1.68 11.75 3.91
N ALA A 19 1.59 10.46 3.55
CA ALA A 19 1.15 9.44 4.49
C ALA A 19 2.16 9.34 5.64
N GLY A 20 1.65 9.24 6.87
CA GLY A 20 2.51 9.17 8.03
C GLY A 20 1.94 8.31 9.15
N TYR A 21 2.66 8.28 10.27
CA TYR A 21 2.31 7.52 11.47
C TYR A 21 2.21 6.01 11.18
N ARG A 22 1.56 5.27 12.07
CA ARG A 22 1.34 3.83 11.90
C ARG A 22 0.08 3.60 11.08
N ARG A 23 0.20 2.82 10.01
CA ARG A 23 -0.95 2.48 9.16
C ARG A 23 -0.70 1.21 8.36
N PRO A 24 -1.77 0.60 7.84
CA PRO A 24 -1.62 -0.52 6.93
C PRO A 24 -0.99 -0.08 5.61
N VAL A 25 -0.15 -0.95 5.06
CA VAL A 25 0.49 -0.75 3.76
C VAL A 25 0.43 -2.05 2.97
N ILE A 26 0.34 -1.94 1.64
CA ILE A 26 0.38 -3.09 0.74
C ILE A 26 1.73 -3.12 0.05
N ILE A 27 2.41 -4.27 0.09
CA ILE A 27 3.67 -4.46 -0.61
C ILE A 27 3.39 -4.65 -2.10
N ILE A 28 3.95 -3.78 -2.92
CA ILE A 28 3.79 -3.83 -4.38
C ILE A 28 5.09 -4.16 -5.10
N GLN A 29 6.22 -4.12 -4.41
CA GLN A 29 7.53 -4.40 -4.98
C GLN A 29 7.67 -5.84 -5.40
N ASN A 30 8.36 -6.07 -6.52
CA ASN A 30 8.67 -7.40 -7.04
C ASN A 30 9.42 -8.22 -6.01
N ASP A 31 9.02 -9.50 -5.85
CA ASP A 31 9.61 -10.40 -4.85
C ASP A 31 11.09 -10.68 -5.09
N LEU A 32 11.57 -10.58 -6.32
CA LEU A 32 13.00 -10.68 -6.60
C LEU A 32 13.80 -9.63 -5.81
N PHE A 33 13.21 -8.44 -5.63
CA PHE A 33 13.82 -7.38 -4.83
C PHE A 33 13.56 -7.59 -3.35
N ASN A 34 12.36 -8.05 -2.99
CA ASN A 34 11.98 -8.27 -1.60
C ASN A 34 12.89 -9.27 -0.90
N VAL A 35 13.32 -10.32 -1.59
CA VAL A 35 14.23 -11.35 -1.03
C VAL A 35 15.70 -11.00 -1.20
N SER A 36 16.02 -9.91 -1.87
CA SER A 36 17.40 -9.45 -2.09
C SER A 36 17.94 -8.70 -0.88
N LYS A 37 19.15 -8.19 -0.99
CA LYS A 37 19.78 -7.37 0.05
C LYS A 37 19.31 -5.92 0.05
N ILE A 38 18.42 -5.53 -0.86
CA ILE A 38 17.83 -4.19 -0.89
C ILE A 38 17.10 -3.96 0.43
N LYS A 39 17.36 -2.83 1.06
CA LYS A 39 16.84 -2.53 2.40
C LYS A 39 15.48 -1.82 2.40
N THR A 40 14.97 -1.46 1.22
CA THR A 40 13.71 -0.75 1.07
C THR A 40 12.69 -1.58 0.31
N ILE A 41 11.40 -1.32 0.57
CA ILE A 41 10.29 -1.98 -0.12
C ILE A 41 9.30 -0.91 -0.57
N GLU A 42 8.95 -0.94 -1.86
CA GLU A 42 7.89 -0.10 -2.43
C GLU A 42 6.53 -0.56 -1.92
N ILE A 43 5.77 0.37 -1.35
CA ILE A 43 4.45 0.11 -0.79
C ILE A 43 3.43 1.15 -1.24
N VAL A 44 2.16 0.79 -1.08
CA VAL A 44 1.03 1.70 -1.19
C VAL A 44 0.38 1.79 0.19
N PRO A 45 0.28 3.01 0.77
CA PRO A 45 -0.36 3.16 2.08
C PRO A 45 -1.87 3.12 1.98
N LEU A 46 -2.53 2.66 3.05
CA LEU A 46 -3.98 2.69 3.17
C LEU A 46 -4.43 3.78 4.13
N THR A 47 -5.63 4.29 3.90
CA THR A 47 -6.29 5.25 4.79
C THR A 47 -7.76 4.88 4.96
N THR A 48 -8.37 5.27 6.09
CA THR A 48 -9.80 5.13 6.30
C THR A 48 -10.60 6.33 5.77
N ASN A 49 -9.92 7.34 5.23
CA ASN A 49 -10.60 8.49 4.61
C ASN A 49 -11.11 8.09 3.23
N LEU A 50 -12.38 7.67 3.17
CA LEU A 50 -12.99 7.13 1.95
C LEU A 50 -13.15 8.17 0.83
N ILE A 51 -13.08 9.46 1.15
CA ILE A 51 -13.14 10.52 0.14
C ILE A 51 -12.00 10.39 -0.85
N LEU A 52 -10.83 9.91 -0.39
CA LEU A 52 -9.67 9.70 -1.26
C LEU A 52 -9.91 8.59 -2.29
N GLY A 53 -10.92 7.76 -2.11
CA GLY A 53 -11.31 6.75 -3.10
C GLY A 53 -11.82 7.35 -4.41
N GLU A 54 -12.22 8.61 -4.41
CA GLU A 54 -12.69 9.31 -5.62
C GLU A 54 -11.53 9.78 -6.51
N ALA A 55 -10.31 9.85 -5.96
CA ALA A 55 -9.16 10.27 -6.75
C ALA A 55 -8.77 9.18 -7.76
N PRO A 56 -8.43 9.57 -9.00
CA PRO A 56 -8.05 8.60 -10.04
C PRO A 56 -6.88 7.72 -9.59
N GLY A 57 -7.00 6.41 -9.82
CA GLY A 57 -5.98 5.43 -9.50
C GLY A 57 -6.06 4.85 -8.09
N ASN A 58 -6.72 5.53 -7.16
CA ASN A 58 -6.91 5.01 -5.81
C ASN A 58 -7.99 3.92 -5.79
N VAL A 59 -7.83 2.95 -4.89
CA VAL A 59 -8.68 1.74 -4.87
C VAL A 59 -9.35 1.60 -3.50
N ILE A 60 -10.68 1.53 -3.48
CA ILE A 60 -11.44 1.26 -2.27
C ILE A 60 -11.37 -0.24 -1.99
N ILE A 61 -11.00 -0.61 -0.76
CA ILE A 61 -10.91 -2.00 -0.32
C ILE A 61 -11.85 -2.19 0.86
N SER A 62 -12.83 -3.08 0.72
CA SER A 62 -13.76 -3.36 1.80
C SER A 62 -13.05 -4.02 2.98
N LYS A 63 -13.59 -3.83 4.19
CA LYS A 63 -13.06 -4.51 5.38
C LYS A 63 -13.08 -6.02 5.25
N LYS A 64 -14.00 -6.57 4.46
CA LYS A 64 -14.09 -8.00 4.19
C LYS A 64 -12.85 -8.47 3.41
N ASP A 65 -12.41 -7.70 2.42
CA ASP A 65 -11.27 -8.07 1.58
C ASP A 65 -9.93 -7.78 2.25
N SER A 66 -9.85 -6.73 3.06
CA SER A 66 -8.60 -6.35 3.74
C SER A 66 -8.40 -7.07 5.08
N GLN A 67 -9.48 -7.54 5.71
CA GLN A 67 -9.50 -8.05 7.08
C GLN A 67 -9.18 -6.95 8.12
N LEU A 68 -9.27 -5.69 7.72
CA LEU A 68 -9.14 -4.55 8.63
C LEU A 68 -10.49 -4.23 9.27
N PRO A 69 -10.52 -3.50 10.39
CA PRO A 69 -11.77 -3.15 11.08
C PRO A 69 -12.72 -2.27 10.25
N LYS A 70 -12.19 -1.51 9.29
CA LYS A 70 -12.96 -0.56 8.49
C LYS A 70 -12.60 -0.67 7.02
N ASP A 71 -13.52 -0.24 6.15
CA ASP A 71 -13.22 -0.04 4.74
C ASP A 71 -12.09 0.97 4.59
N SER A 72 -11.24 0.76 3.63
CA SER A 72 -10.02 1.55 3.43
C SER A 72 -9.83 1.91 1.96
N VAL A 73 -8.95 2.87 1.73
CA VAL A 73 -8.51 3.26 0.39
C VAL A 73 -7.02 3.00 0.27
N ALA A 74 -6.62 2.28 -0.75
CA ALA A 74 -5.22 2.18 -1.16
C ALA A 74 -4.89 3.46 -1.93
N VAL A 75 -4.05 4.30 -1.34
CA VAL A 75 -3.72 5.61 -1.91
C VAL A 75 -2.54 5.44 -2.87
N VAL A 76 -2.85 5.01 -4.08
CA VAL A 76 -1.85 4.65 -5.09
C VAL A 76 -1.00 5.87 -5.49
N SER A 77 -1.57 7.07 -5.44
CA SER A 77 -0.82 8.30 -5.71
C SER A 77 0.27 8.60 -4.67
N GLN A 78 0.27 7.90 -3.54
CA GLN A 78 1.27 8.04 -2.48
C GLN A 78 2.21 6.85 -2.41
N ILE A 79 2.37 6.11 -3.50
CA ILE A 79 3.36 5.04 -3.62
C ILE A 79 4.73 5.54 -3.18
N THR A 80 5.41 4.76 -2.34
CA THR A 80 6.70 5.17 -1.78
C THR A 80 7.51 3.95 -1.33
N ALA A 81 8.82 4.13 -1.23
CA ALA A 81 9.71 3.12 -0.68
C ALA A 81 9.92 3.39 0.81
N ILE A 82 9.81 2.35 1.62
CA ILE A 82 10.10 2.44 3.06
C ILE A 82 11.16 1.43 3.45
N ASP A 83 11.91 1.74 4.50
CA ASP A 83 12.93 0.83 5.03
C ASP A 83 12.25 -0.42 5.62
N LYS A 84 12.86 -1.59 5.44
CA LYS A 84 12.33 -2.86 5.95
C LYS A 84 12.11 -2.84 7.46
N THR A 85 12.86 -2.05 8.20
CA THR A 85 12.72 -1.94 9.66
C THR A 85 11.45 -1.24 10.10
N ARG A 86 10.74 -0.57 9.19
CA ARG A 86 9.46 0.12 9.51
C ARG A 86 8.27 -0.84 9.58
N PHE A 87 8.40 -2.06 9.06
CA PHE A 87 7.33 -3.05 9.09
C PHE A 87 7.18 -3.62 10.49
N ILE A 88 5.94 -3.64 11.02
CA ILE A 88 5.65 -4.05 12.40
C ILE A 88 5.11 -5.47 12.43
N GLU A 89 4.01 -5.74 11.72
CA GLU A 89 3.41 -7.07 11.68
C GLU A 89 2.62 -7.29 10.39
N LYS A 90 2.56 -8.54 9.97
CA LYS A 90 1.75 -8.95 8.82
C LYS A 90 0.28 -9.04 9.24
N ILE A 91 -0.60 -8.41 8.48
CA ILE A 91 -2.04 -8.45 8.69
C ILE A 91 -2.67 -9.56 7.85
N GLY A 92 -2.28 -9.67 6.58
CA GLY A 92 -2.85 -10.64 5.66
C GLY A 92 -2.30 -10.49 4.26
N LYS A 93 -3.11 -10.87 3.29
CA LYS A 93 -2.73 -10.81 1.87
C LYS A 93 -3.94 -10.32 1.06
N ILE A 94 -3.68 -9.40 0.15
CA ILE A 94 -4.71 -8.84 -0.74
C ILE A 94 -4.94 -9.81 -1.90
N ASN A 95 -6.22 -9.99 -2.30
CA ASN A 95 -6.55 -10.90 -3.39
C ASN A 95 -6.07 -10.36 -4.75
N LYS A 96 -6.01 -11.26 -5.74
CA LYS A 96 -5.46 -10.92 -7.06
C LYS A 96 -6.27 -9.86 -7.80
N ASN A 97 -7.59 -9.83 -7.62
CA ASN A 97 -8.44 -8.85 -8.31
C ASN A 97 -8.13 -7.44 -7.83
N ILE A 98 -8.02 -7.26 -6.52
CA ILE A 98 -7.67 -5.96 -5.92
C ILE A 98 -6.23 -5.58 -6.31
N MET A 99 -5.30 -6.52 -6.33
CA MET A 99 -3.93 -6.25 -6.79
C MET A 99 -3.91 -5.75 -8.23
N LYS A 100 -4.75 -6.31 -9.10
CA LYS A 100 -4.87 -5.82 -10.49
C LYS A 100 -5.40 -4.40 -10.56
N GLU A 101 -6.39 -4.06 -9.72
CA GLU A 101 -6.90 -2.68 -9.65
C GLU A 101 -5.80 -1.71 -9.20
N ILE A 102 -5.01 -2.12 -8.21
CA ILE A 102 -3.87 -1.32 -7.73
C ILE A 102 -2.83 -1.16 -8.85
N GLU A 103 -2.50 -2.23 -9.57
CA GLU A 103 -1.57 -2.18 -10.70
C GLU A 103 -2.05 -1.23 -11.78
N THR A 104 -3.35 -1.27 -12.09
CA THR A 104 -3.96 -0.33 -13.05
C THR A 104 -3.81 1.12 -12.55
N GLY A 105 -4.05 1.34 -11.26
CA GLY A 105 -3.87 2.64 -10.64
C GLY A 105 -2.42 3.13 -10.70
N ILE A 106 -1.46 2.24 -10.45
CA ILE A 106 -0.02 2.56 -10.54
C ILE A 106 0.33 3.01 -11.95
N LYS A 107 -0.12 2.28 -12.95
CA LYS A 107 0.13 2.63 -14.36
C LYS A 107 -0.44 4.01 -14.70
N LEU A 108 -1.64 4.30 -14.18
CA LEU A 108 -2.27 5.60 -14.40
C LEU A 108 -1.47 6.72 -13.74
N VAL A 109 -1.14 6.56 -12.47
CA VAL A 109 -0.43 7.59 -11.70
C VAL A 109 0.96 7.87 -12.27
N LEU A 110 1.66 6.83 -12.72
CA LEU A 110 3.02 6.94 -13.27
C LEU A 110 3.06 7.12 -14.78
N ASN A 111 1.89 7.15 -15.45
CA ASN A 111 1.79 7.25 -16.91
C ASN A 111 2.55 6.13 -17.63
N ILE A 112 2.36 4.90 -17.18
CA ILE A 112 2.95 3.68 -17.77
C ILE A 112 1.85 2.94 -18.53
N GLU A 113 2.13 2.54 -19.75
CA GLU A 113 1.18 1.78 -20.58
C GLU A 113 1.18 0.28 -20.29
#